data_ba789da7f583396103f10089a88e14da
#
_entry.id   ba789da7f583396103f10089a88e14da
#
_cell.length_a   1.000
_cell.length_b   1.000
_cell.length_c   1.000
_cell.angle_alpha   90.00
_cell.angle_beta   90.00
_cell.angle_gamma   90.00
#
_symmetry.space_group_name_H-M   'P 1'
#
loop_
_entity.id
_entity.type
_entity.pdbx_description
1 polymer ?
#
loop_
_entity_poly.entity_id
_entity_poly.type
_entity_poly.pdbx_seq_one_letter_code
_entity_poly.pdbx_strand_id
1 'polypeptide(L)'
;QIRKRMFVIGEINSVDDFLKEELEKNLSDMPMSIYDYLGNSLGIEHYFRVPTNYNRRAVYSIYEPSMTIRGVDRPIPSGYKGHPLDSAPVNTTRNLTPKERSYIQTFPKEFNFFGGKSDMNTMIGNAVPVNLAKYVGESLLRYVENKK
;
A
#
# COMPACT_ATOMS: atom_id res chain seq x y z
N GLN A 1 -0.56 -4.06 -1.79
CA GLN A 1 0.11 -3.78 -0.51
C GLN A 1 -0.36 -4.76 0.55
N ILE A 2 0.58 -5.33 1.31
CA ILE A 2 0.30 -6.35 2.35
C ILE A 2 0.22 -5.75 3.77
N ARG A 3 -0.47 -4.63 3.97
CA ARG A 3 -0.69 -4.04 5.28
C ARG A 3 -2.10 -4.34 5.78
N LYS A 4 -2.21 -5.06 6.90
CA LYS A 4 -3.49 -5.27 7.58
C LYS A 4 -3.99 -3.97 8.19
N ARG A 5 -5.29 -3.72 8.07
CA ARG A 5 -6.00 -2.62 8.71
C ARG A 5 -7.29 -3.13 9.33
N MET A 6 -7.63 -2.58 10.46
CA MET A 6 -8.92 -2.84 11.10
C MET A 6 -9.87 -1.68 10.77
N PHE A 7 -11.06 -2.01 10.32
CA PHE A 7 -12.19 -1.10 10.21
C PHE A 7 -13.18 -1.46 11.30
N VAL A 8 -13.67 -0.46 12.01
CA VAL A 8 -14.73 -0.62 13.02
C VAL A 8 -15.91 0.18 12.52
N ILE A 9 -17.00 -0.51 12.24
CA ILE A 9 -18.25 0.07 11.76
C ILE A 9 -19.33 -0.41 12.72
N GLY A 10 -20.18 0.50 13.18
CA GLY A 10 -21.27 0.20 14.08
C GLY A 10 -22.54 0.86 13.61
N GLU A 11 -23.67 0.20 13.83
CA GLU A 11 -25.01 0.72 13.63
C GLU A 11 -25.81 0.58 14.92
N ILE A 12 -26.52 1.65 15.30
CA ILE A 12 -27.36 1.64 16.50
C ILE A 12 -28.58 0.76 16.22
N ASN A 13 -28.85 -0.17 17.13
CA ASN A 13 -30.03 -1.10 17.08
C ASN A 13 -30.01 -2.10 15.91
N SER A 14 -28.86 -2.34 15.26
CA SER A 14 -28.71 -3.41 14.28
C SER A 14 -28.25 -4.70 14.94
N VAL A 15 -28.77 -5.83 14.47
CA VAL A 15 -28.40 -7.19 14.90
C VAL A 15 -28.01 -8.08 13.72
N ASP A 16 -27.81 -7.50 12.53
CA ASP A 16 -27.49 -8.24 11.31
C ASP A 16 -26.00 -8.20 10.96
N ASP A 17 -25.57 -9.13 10.10
CA ASP A 17 -24.22 -9.26 9.57
C ASP A 17 -24.11 -8.89 8.07
N PHE A 18 -25.12 -8.25 7.48
CA PHE A 18 -25.16 -7.95 6.03
C PHE A 18 -23.99 -7.10 5.56
N LEU A 19 -23.47 -6.19 6.40
CA LEU A 19 -22.28 -5.41 6.04
C LEU A 19 -21.04 -6.30 5.91
N LYS A 20 -20.91 -7.33 6.74
CA LYS A 20 -19.83 -8.31 6.62
C LYS A 20 -19.94 -9.07 5.30
N GLU A 21 -21.13 -9.53 4.94
CA GLU A 21 -21.36 -10.20 3.66
C GLU A 21 -21.00 -9.28 2.48
N GLU A 22 -21.41 -8.01 2.49
CA GLU A 22 -21.05 -7.04 1.44
C GLU A 22 -19.54 -6.76 1.37
N LEU A 23 -18.83 -6.76 2.50
CA LEU A 23 -17.37 -6.61 2.54
C LEU A 23 -16.63 -7.85 2.04
N GLU A 24 -17.18 -9.05 2.21
CA GLU A 24 -16.56 -10.30 1.79
C GLU A 24 -16.84 -10.66 0.32
N LYS A 25 -17.94 -10.18 -0.23
CA LYS A 25 -18.48 -10.55 -1.55
C LYS A 25 -17.53 -10.34 -2.74
N ASN A 26 -16.65 -9.35 -2.67
CA ASN A 26 -15.77 -8.97 -3.76
C ASN A 26 -14.28 -8.96 -3.35
N LEU A 27 -13.92 -9.75 -2.35
CA LEU A 27 -12.52 -9.91 -1.98
C LEU A 27 -11.76 -10.63 -3.11
N SER A 28 -10.52 -10.20 -3.34
CA SER A 28 -9.61 -10.89 -4.25
C SER A 28 -8.95 -12.06 -3.54
N ASP A 29 -8.90 -13.22 -4.19
CA ASP A 29 -8.24 -14.42 -3.69
C ASP A 29 -6.72 -14.24 -3.58
N MET A 30 -6.15 -13.41 -4.44
CA MET A 30 -4.71 -13.15 -4.52
C MET A 30 -4.39 -11.68 -4.36
N PRO A 31 -3.36 -11.33 -3.56
CA PRO A 31 -2.92 -9.95 -3.46
C PRO A 31 -2.29 -9.50 -4.78
N MET A 32 -2.73 -8.37 -5.30
CA MET A 32 -2.25 -7.74 -6.53
C MET A 32 -0.79 -7.28 -6.38
N SER A 33 0.06 -7.55 -7.37
CA SER A 33 1.40 -6.99 -7.46
C SER A 33 1.39 -5.49 -7.82
N ILE A 34 2.53 -4.82 -7.69
CA ILE A 34 2.66 -3.43 -8.17
C ILE A 34 2.48 -3.39 -9.69
N TYR A 35 3.06 -4.36 -10.41
CA TYR A 35 2.97 -4.44 -11.86
C TYR A 35 1.54 -4.67 -12.36
N ASP A 36 0.77 -5.53 -11.71
CA ASP A 36 -0.64 -5.76 -12.07
C ASP A 36 -1.47 -4.48 -11.99
N TYR A 37 -1.13 -3.60 -11.04
CA TYR A 37 -1.86 -2.35 -10.82
C TYR A 37 -1.33 -1.17 -11.65
N LEU A 38 -0.01 -1.01 -11.77
CA LEU A 38 0.63 0.16 -12.36
C LEU A 38 1.30 -0.12 -13.71
N GLY A 39 1.42 -1.39 -14.11
CA GLY A 39 2.19 -1.79 -15.28
C GLY A 39 3.64 -1.29 -15.18
N ASN A 40 4.18 -0.82 -16.30
CA ASN A 40 5.54 -0.26 -16.39
C ASN A 40 5.64 1.23 -15.97
N SER A 41 4.58 1.82 -15.40
CA SER A 41 4.55 3.27 -15.16
C SER A 41 5.58 3.79 -14.15
N LEU A 42 6.18 2.91 -13.35
CA LEU A 42 7.27 3.27 -12.44
C LEU A 42 8.65 3.31 -13.13
N GLY A 43 8.81 2.68 -14.30
CA GLY A 43 10.07 2.61 -15.01
C GLY A 43 11.21 1.90 -14.27
N ILE A 44 10.86 1.04 -13.31
CA ILE A 44 11.78 0.21 -12.52
C ILE A 44 11.21 -1.19 -12.35
N GLU A 45 12.06 -2.19 -12.16
CA GLU A 45 11.65 -3.55 -11.84
C GLU A 45 11.87 -3.89 -10.36
N HIS A 46 12.81 -3.23 -9.72
CA HIS A 46 13.18 -3.47 -8.33
C HIS A 46 13.34 -2.17 -7.56
N TYR A 47 13.01 -2.20 -6.28
CA TYR A 47 13.16 -1.04 -5.40
C TYR A 47 13.67 -1.44 -4.02
N PHE A 48 14.42 -0.54 -3.41
CA PHE A 48 14.87 -0.68 -2.04
C PHE A 48 13.81 -0.14 -1.07
N ARG A 49 13.59 -0.86 0.01
CA ARG A 49 12.79 -0.43 1.15
C ARG A 49 13.56 -0.69 2.44
N VAL A 50 13.84 0.36 3.21
CA VAL A 50 14.60 0.23 4.45
C VAL A 50 14.01 -0.86 5.36
N PRO A 51 14.78 -1.91 5.72
CA PRO A 51 14.30 -2.96 6.59
C PRO A 51 14.27 -2.48 8.04
N THR A 52 13.52 -3.17 8.90
CA THR A 52 13.53 -2.92 10.34
C THR A 52 14.81 -3.42 11.02
N ASN A 53 15.48 -4.36 10.38
CA ASN A 53 16.73 -4.96 10.80
C ASN A 53 17.49 -5.36 9.51
N TYR A 54 18.81 -5.16 9.47
CA TYR A 54 19.65 -5.44 8.29
C TYR A 54 19.80 -6.93 7.97
N ASN A 55 19.36 -7.80 8.85
CA ASN A 55 19.26 -9.23 8.59
C ASN A 55 17.96 -9.60 7.85
N ARG A 56 17.22 -8.63 7.34
CA ARG A 56 15.98 -8.85 6.59
C ARG A 56 16.14 -8.35 5.17
N ARG A 57 15.43 -9.00 4.26
CA ARG A 57 15.26 -8.58 2.88
C ARG A 57 14.86 -7.10 2.79
N ALA A 58 15.49 -6.38 1.85
CA ALA A 58 15.24 -4.96 1.62
C ALA A 58 14.98 -4.60 0.15
N VAL A 59 15.36 -5.46 -0.80
CA VAL A 59 15.08 -5.27 -2.22
C VAL A 59 13.90 -6.12 -2.65
N TYR A 60 12.92 -5.48 -3.26
CA TYR A 60 11.64 -6.06 -3.68
C TYR A 60 11.41 -5.85 -5.17
N SER A 61 10.73 -6.80 -5.81
CA SER A 61 10.30 -6.68 -7.20
C SER A 61 8.94 -5.99 -7.29
N ILE A 62 8.67 -5.31 -8.42
CA ILE A 62 7.31 -4.81 -8.74
C ILE A 62 6.36 -5.94 -9.11
N TYR A 63 6.86 -7.13 -9.43
CA TYR A 63 6.05 -8.32 -9.73
C TYR A 63 5.53 -9.05 -8.49
N GLU A 64 5.77 -8.49 -7.32
CA GLU A 64 5.22 -8.97 -6.06
C GLU A 64 4.36 -7.89 -5.37
N PRO A 65 3.46 -8.28 -4.45
CA PRO A 65 2.65 -7.31 -3.71
C PRO A 65 3.54 -6.36 -2.92
N SER A 66 3.24 -5.06 -3.00
CA SER A 66 4.02 -4.04 -2.30
C SER A 66 4.05 -4.31 -0.79
N MET A 67 5.23 -4.19 -0.24
CA MET A 67 5.40 -4.09 1.21
C MET A 67 4.72 -2.82 1.74
N THR A 68 4.42 -2.81 3.04
CA THR A 68 3.82 -1.64 3.70
C THR A 68 4.57 -0.35 3.39
N ILE A 69 3.88 0.62 2.78
CA ILE A 69 4.38 1.99 2.63
C ILE A 69 4.33 2.65 4.01
N ARG A 70 5.48 3.11 4.50
CA ARG A 70 5.63 3.74 5.82
C ARG A 70 5.75 5.25 5.67
N GLY A 71 5.47 6.00 6.73
CA GLY A 71 5.70 7.46 6.79
C GLY A 71 7.18 7.86 6.75
N VAL A 72 8.08 6.94 7.04
CA VAL A 72 9.53 7.19 7.03
C VAL A 72 10.16 6.49 5.83
N ASP A 73 11.02 7.24 5.12
CA ASP A 73 11.90 6.73 4.08
C ASP A 73 13.34 7.20 4.37
N ARG A 74 14.29 6.29 4.29
CA ARG A 74 15.72 6.57 4.55
C ARG A 74 16.54 6.10 3.36
N PRO A 75 17.65 6.79 3.04
CA PRO A 75 18.59 6.32 2.03
C PRO A 75 19.05 4.90 2.29
N ILE A 76 19.53 4.23 1.26
CA ILE A 76 20.17 2.92 1.38
C ILE A 76 21.38 3.06 2.31
N PRO A 77 21.42 2.39 3.46
CA PRO A 77 22.53 2.52 4.38
C PRO A 77 23.76 1.77 3.86
N SER A 78 24.95 2.35 4.04
CA SER A 78 26.22 1.74 3.63
C SER A 78 26.49 0.39 4.30
N GLY A 79 25.88 0.16 5.46
CA GLY A 79 25.97 -1.10 6.21
C GLY A 79 25.10 -2.23 5.66
N TYR A 80 24.16 -1.96 4.75
CA TYR A 80 23.37 -3.02 4.14
C TYR A 80 24.17 -3.73 3.05
N LYS A 81 24.51 -4.99 3.29
CA LYS A 81 25.33 -5.81 2.39
C LYS A 81 24.50 -6.66 1.41
N GLY A 82 23.17 -6.57 1.47
CA GLY A 82 22.26 -7.43 0.75
C GLY A 82 21.75 -8.58 1.61
N HIS A 83 20.75 -9.26 1.10
CA HIS A 83 20.13 -10.41 1.73
C HIS A 83 19.89 -11.51 0.67
N PRO A 84 20.00 -12.82 0.99
CA PRO A 84 19.80 -13.90 0.02
C PRO A 84 18.43 -13.88 -0.68
N LEU A 85 17.42 -13.29 -0.03
CA LEU A 85 16.07 -13.16 -0.59
C LEU A 85 15.82 -11.81 -1.29
N ASP A 86 16.82 -10.94 -1.46
CA ASP A 86 16.67 -9.73 -2.26
C ASP A 86 16.40 -10.10 -3.72
N SER A 87 15.44 -9.42 -4.33
CA SER A 87 15.04 -9.67 -5.73
C SER A 87 16.08 -9.19 -6.75
N ALA A 88 17.03 -8.35 -6.34
CA ALA A 88 18.11 -7.84 -7.16
C ALA A 88 19.27 -7.35 -6.29
N PRO A 89 20.47 -7.17 -6.84
CA PRO A 89 21.59 -6.53 -6.13
C PRO A 89 21.22 -5.13 -5.65
N VAL A 90 21.55 -4.78 -4.42
CA VAL A 90 21.16 -3.49 -3.80
C VAL A 90 21.70 -2.28 -4.57
N ASN A 91 22.89 -2.40 -5.16
CA ASN A 91 23.54 -1.33 -5.93
C ASN A 91 22.85 -1.03 -7.28
N THR A 92 21.93 -1.87 -7.72
CA THR A 92 21.11 -1.67 -8.94
C THR A 92 19.75 -1.08 -8.64
N THR A 93 19.46 -0.77 -7.37
CA THR A 93 18.14 -0.35 -6.91
C THR A 93 18.17 1.04 -6.27
N ARG A 94 17.01 1.63 -6.11
CA ARG A 94 16.80 2.88 -5.40
C ARG A 94 15.52 2.82 -4.55
N ASN A 95 15.40 3.77 -3.64
CA ASN A 95 14.13 3.98 -2.96
C ASN A 95 13.06 4.48 -3.93
N LEU A 96 11.81 4.20 -3.60
CA LEU A 96 10.66 4.81 -4.26
C LEU A 96 10.58 6.30 -3.88
N THR A 97 10.30 7.15 -4.86
CA THR A 97 9.98 8.57 -4.61
C THR A 97 8.64 8.70 -3.88
N PRO A 98 8.34 9.84 -3.22
CA PRO A 98 7.03 10.07 -2.63
C PRO A 98 5.88 9.88 -3.63
N LYS A 99 6.06 10.33 -4.87
CA LYS A 99 5.06 10.19 -5.93
C LYS A 99 4.80 8.72 -6.30
N GLU A 100 5.83 7.90 -6.47
CA GLU A 100 5.69 6.46 -6.71
C GLU A 100 5.01 5.75 -5.54
N ARG A 101 5.36 6.15 -4.32
CA ARG A 101 4.74 5.63 -3.09
C ARG A 101 3.26 5.99 -3.01
N SER A 102 2.86 7.19 -3.44
CA SER A 102 1.45 7.58 -3.49
C SER A 102 0.67 6.75 -4.51
N TYR A 103 1.27 6.42 -5.65
CA TYR A 103 0.62 5.55 -6.63
C TYR A 103 0.38 4.14 -6.08
N ILE A 104 1.34 3.58 -5.35
CA ILE A 104 1.18 2.29 -4.66
C ILE A 104 0.09 2.37 -3.56
N GLN A 105 -0.10 3.53 -2.93
CA GLN A 105 -1.20 3.82 -2.02
C GLN A 105 -2.51 4.17 -2.76
N THR A 106 -2.52 3.99 -4.08
CA THR A 106 -3.66 4.20 -4.98
C THR A 106 -4.22 5.62 -5.00
N PHE A 107 -3.39 6.64 -4.68
CA PHE A 107 -3.77 8.04 -4.90
C PHE A 107 -3.88 8.32 -6.40
N PRO A 108 -4.84 9.17 -6.81
CA PRO A 108 -4.93 9.67 -8.18
C PRO A 108 -3.62 10.36 -8.60
N LYS A 109 -3.28 10.29 -9.89
CA LYS A 109 -2.04 10.88 -10.42
C LYS A 109 -1.99 12.40 -10.24
N GLU A 110 -3.16 13.02 -10.23
CA GLU A 110 -3.39 14.46 -10.11
C GLU A 110 -3.37 14.95 -8.65
N PHE A 111 -3.37 14.00 -7.69
CA PHE A 111 -3.37 14.37 -6.27
C PHE A 111 -2.06 15.06 -5.89
N ASN A 112 -2.15 16.27 -5.39
CA ASN A 112 -1.02 17.07 -4.98
C ASN A 112 -0.78 16.96 -3.47
N PHE A 113 0.44 16.61 -3.11
CA PHE A 113 0.93 16.66 -1.74
C PHE A 113 1.73 17.95 -1.55
N PHE A 114 1.58 18.58 -0.41
CA PHE A 114 2.30 19.79 -0.06
C PHE A 114 3.34 19.52 1.03
N GLY A 115 4.36 20.38 1.10
CA GLY A 115 5.43 20.27 2.08
C GLY A 115 6.69 19.60 1.52
N GLY A 116 7.65 19.35 2.38
CA GLY A 116 8.91 18.70 2.03
C GLY A 116 8.76 17.19 1.81
N LYS A 117 9.83 16.57 1.33
CA LYS A 117 9.85 15.10 1.08
C LYS A 117 9.45 14.29 2.32
N SER A 118 9.85 14.71 3.51
CA SER A 118 9.50 14.04 4.77
C SER A 118 8.01 14.13 5.07
N ASP A 119 7.43 15.32 4.86
CA ASP A 119 6.00 15.57 5.12
C ASP A 119 5.13 14.75 4.16
N MET A 120 5.48 14.76 2.86
CA MET A 120 4.81 13.94 1.86
C MET A 120 4.88 12.44 2.21
N ASN A 121 6.06 11.94 2.59
CA ASN A 121 6.21 10.55 2.99
C ASN A 121 5.36 10.20 4.21
N THR A 122 5.27 11.09 5.20
CA THR A 122 4.46 10.92 6.40
C THR A 122 2.98 10.86 6.05
N MET A 123 2.48 11.79 5.24
CA MET A 123 1.08 11.81 4.78
C MET A 123 0.75 10.52 4.03
N ILE A 124 1.57 10.13 3.05
CA ILE A 124 1.35 8.95 2.23
C ILE A 124 1.40 7.66 3.07
N GLY A 125 2.37 7.55 3.97
CA GLY A 125 2.54 6.36 4.80
C GLY A 125 1.45 6.17 5.85
N ASN A 126 0.84 7.25 6.34
CA ASN A 126 -0.26 7.21 7.30
C ASN A 126 -1.63 7.03 6.64
N ALA A 127 -1.72 7.31 5.35
CA ALA A 127 -2.98 7.18 4.62
C ALA A 127 -3.48 5.72 4.55
N VAL A 128 -4.78 5.57 4.49
CA VAL A 128 -5.43 4.35 3.98
C VAL A 128 -5.31 4.38 2.45
N PRO A 129 -4.96 3.26 1.78
CA PRO A 129 -5.00 3.22 0.32
C PRO A 129 -6.38 3.66 -0.19
N VAL A 130 -6.39 4.56 -1.17
CA VAL A 130 -7.64 5.20 -1.63
C VAL A 130 -8.66 4.18 -2.13
N ASN A 131 -8.21 3.19 -2.91
CA ASN A 131 -9.09 2.13 -3.40
C ASN A 131 -9.63 1.23 -2.28
N LEU A 132 -8.88 1.02 -1.20
CA LEU A 132 -9.38 0.29 -0.04
C LEU A 132 -10.45 1.10 0.70
N ALA A 133 -10.24 2.40 0.89
CA ALA A 133 -11.24 3.29 1.50
C ALA A 133 -12.51 3.36 0.64
N LYS A 134 -12.35 3.46 -0.68
CA LYS A 134 -13.45 3.42 -1.66
C LYS A 134 -14.23 2.12 -1.54
N TYR A 135 -13.57 0.97 -1.55
CA TYR A 135 -14.20 -0.35 -1.43
C TYR A 135 -15.07 -0.46 -0.16
N VAL A 136 -14.52 -0.05 0.99
CA VAL A 136 -15.26 -0.07 2.26
C VAL A 136 -16.45 0.90 2.23
N GLY A 137 -16.25 2.11 1.69
CA GLY A 137 -17.31 3.11 1.55
C GLY A 137 -18.44 2.67 0.64
N GLU A 138 -18.13 2.07 -0.51
CA GLU A 138 -19.13 1.53 -1.44
C GLU A 138 -19.89 0.33 -0.85
N SER A 139 -19.22 -0.54 -0.09
CA SER A 139 -19.87 -1.64 0.62
C SER A 139 -20.85 -1.12 1.68
N LEU A 140 -20.45 -0.08 2.41
CA LEU A 140 -21.33 0.57 3.39
C LEU A 140 -22.52 1.26 2.71
N LEU A 141 -22.31 1.92 1.57
CA LEU A 141 -23.40 2.55 0.82
C LEU A 141 -24.44 1.52 0.37
N ARG A 142 -24.00 0.41 -0.25
CA ARG A 142 -24.90 -0.69 -0.63
C ARG A 142 -25.66 -1.27 0.56
N TYR A 143 -24.99 -1.43 1.69
CA TYR A 143 -25.64 -1.90 2.92
C TYR A 143 -26.77 -0.96 3.37
N VAL A 144 -26.53 0.35 3.37
CA VAL A 144 -27.55 1.35 3.75
C VAL A 144 -28.71 1.40 2.75
N GLU A 145 -28.42 1.27 1.44
CA GLU A 145 -29.43 1.29 0.39
C GLU A 145 -30.33 0.04 0.44
N ASN A 146 -29.79 -1.11 0.76
CA ASN A 146 -30.54 -2.37 0.87
C ASN A 146 -31.42 -2.46 2.14
N LYS A 147 -31.25 -1.55 3.10
CA LYS A 147 -32.08 -1.45 4.31
C LYS A 147 -33.31 -0.55 4.16
N LYS A 148 -33.42 0.15 3.05
CA LYS A 148 -34.62 0.99 2.77
C LYS A 148 -35.69 0.16 2.10
#